data_3e9da13adfd6302d1fdaf6a134c70336
#
_entry.id   3e9da13adfd6302d1fdaf6a134c70336
#
_cell.length_a   1.000
_cell.length_b   1.000
_cell.length_c   1.000
_cell.angle_alpha   90.00
_cell.angle_beta   90.00
_cell.angle_gamma   90.00
#
_symmetry.space_group_name_H-M   'P 1'
#
loop_
_entity.id
_entity.type
_entity.pdbx_description
1 polymer ?
#
loop_
_entity_poly.entity_id
_entity_poly.type
_entity_poly.pdbx_seq_one_letter_code
_entity_poly.pdbx_strand_id
1 'polypeptide(L)'
;MKITALLDALNSALAEPFALAWSQDSPRFLLVFTVVYAVAVIVAVTDQKNTRPGAEHGSAAWGDVFRLNKFYMDKHGPNLLLTQHFHIGIDGYKHKHNTNILIVGGSGAGKTRTYGVPNVLECACSMVITDPKGEILRKTGNLLKAKGYEVIVFDLINPTTSFCYNPFV
;
A
#
# COMPACT_ATOMS: atom_id res chain seq x y z
N MET A 1 40.01 -57.83 21.13
CA MET A 1 40.83 -56.87 21.93
C MET A 1 40.44 -55.39 21.81
N LYS A 2 39.66 -54.95 20.85
CA LYS A 2 39.23 -53.52 20.73
C LYS A 2 37.91 -53.20 21.43
N ILE A 3 36.99 -54.14 21.58
CA ILE A 3 35.65 -53.89 22.14
C ILE A 3 35.70 -53.77 23.67
N THR A 4 36.48 -54.62 24.34
CA THR A 4 36.65 -54.55 25.80
C THR A 4 37.32 -53.26 26.28
N ALA A 5 38.35 -52.80 25.56
CA ALA A 5 38.99 -51.52 25.84
C ALA A 5 38.06 -50.29 25.64
N LEU A 6 37.11 -50.41 24.72
CA LEU A 6 36.11 -49.37 24.47
C LEU A 6 35.03 -49.35 25.54
N LEU A 7 34.64 -50.54 26.03
CA LEU A 7 33.70 -50.69 27.17
C LEU A 7 34.31 -50.18 28.47
N ASP A 8 35.60 -50.48 28.73
CA ASP A 8 36.29 -50.01 29.92
C ASP A 8 36.49 -48.48 29.89
N ALA A 9 36.81 -47.90 28.75
CA ALA A 9 36.87 -46.46 28.58
C ALA A 9 35.50 -45.77 28.76
N LEU A 10 34.43 -46.40 28.30
CA LEU A 10 33.07 -45.86 28.45
C LEU A 10 32.63 -45.93 29.93
N ASN A 11 32.91 -47.02 30.62
CA ASN A 11 32.61 -47.17 32.05
C ASN A 11 33.41 -46.19 32.92
N SER A 12 34.68 -45.93 32.62
CA SER A 12 35.45 -44.94 33.33
C SER A 12 34.97 -43.49 33.08
N ALA A 13 34.54 -43.17 31.85
CA ALA A 13 33.95 -41.88 31.55
C ALA A 13 32.55 -41.68 32.21
N LEU A 14 31.75 -42.76 32.39
CA LEU A 14 30.48 -42.70 33.10
C LEU A 14 30.65 -42.62 34.64
N ALA A 15 31.74 -43.14 35.18
CA ALA A 15 32.03 -43.07 36.62
C ALA A 15 32.43 -41.64 37.06
N GLU A 16 33.11 -40.90 36.19
CA GLU A 16 33.53 -39.52 36.47
C GLU A 16 33.23 -38.61 35.29
N PRO A 17 31.97 -38.21 35.08
CA PRO A 17 31.52 -37.49 33.89
C PRO A 17 32.12 -36.08 33.76
N PHE A 18 32.64 -35.52 34.81
CA PHE A 18 33.28 -34.20 34.85
C PHE A 18 34.81 -34.21 34.93
N ALA A 19 35.43 -35.40 34.85
CA ALA A 19 36.88 -35.50 34.81
C ALA A 19 37.41 -35.00 33.44
N LEU A 20 38.14 -33.90 33.46
CA LEU A 20 38.78 -33.33 32.26
C LEU A 20 40.08 -34.10 31.97
N ALA A 21 39.99 -35.11 31.10
CA ALA A 21 41.17 -35.81 30.57
C ALA A 21 41.73 -35.06 29.35
N TRP A 22 42.86 -34.40 29.49
CA TRP A 22 43.53 -33.71 28.40
C TRP A 22 44.43 -34.68 27.64
N SER A 23 44.09 -34.94 26.39
CA SER A 23 44.90 -35.75 25.47
C SER A 23 45.51 -34.90 24.36
N GLN A 24 46.47 -35.46 23.63
CA GLN A 24 47.14 -34.77 22.50
C GLN A 24 46.17 -34.40 21.38
N ASP A 25 45.02 -35.10 21.26
CA ASP A 25 44.00 -34.84 20.27
C ASP A 25 42.85 -33.92 20.78
N SER A 26 42.84 -33.61 22.09
CA SER A 26 41.83 -32.74 22.71
C SER A 26 41.67 -31.38 21.99
N PRO A 27 42.76 -30.68 21.57
CA PRO A 27 42.61 -29.42 20.84
C PRO A 27 41.91 -29.55 19.48
N ARG A 28 42.13 -30.68 18.80
CA ARG A 28 41.47 -30.95 17.51
C ARG A 28 39.96 -31.15 17.67
N PHE A 29 39.56 -31.93 18.69
CA PHE A 29 38.16 -32.15 18.98
C PHE A 29 37.47 -30.87 19.46
N LEU A 30 38.12 -30.04 20.25
CA LEU A 30 37.61 -28.72 20.65
C LEU A 30 37.40 -27.81 19.44
N LEU A 31 38.35 -27.77 18.51
CA LEU A 31 38.24 -26.98 17.31
C LEU A 31 37.04 -27.42 16.45
N VAL A 32 36.93 -28.74 16.21
CA VAL A 32 35.81 -29.30 15.44
C VAL A 32 34.47 -28.98 16.10
N PHE A 33 34.36 -29.17 17.42
CA PHE A 33 33.15 -28.87 18.17
C PHE A 33 32.80 -27.40 18.12
N THR A 34 33.78 -26.51 18.26
CA THR A 34 33.59 -25.06 18.17
C THR A 34 33.08 -24.64 16.77
N VAL A 35 33.65 -25.23 15.71
CA VAL A 35 33.20 -24.97 14.34
C VAL A 35 31.76 -25.45 14.13
N VAL A 36 31.43 -26.66 14.55
CA VAL A 36 30.08 -27.23 14.45
C VAL A 36 29.07 -26.38 15.24
N TYR A 37 29.45 -25.97 16.44
CA TYR A 37 28.61 -25.09 17.27
C TYR A 37 28.38 -23.72 16.61
N ALA A 38 29.43 -23.10 16.07
CA ALA A 38 29.34 -21.83 15.37
C ALA A 38 28.42 -21.92 14.14
N VAL A 39 28.55 -23.00 13.36
CA VAL A 39 27.65 -23.25 12.22
C VAL A 39 26.20 -23.44 12.68
N ALA A 40 25.97 -24.19 13.74
CA ALA A 40 24.62 -24.40 14.29
C ALA A 40 23.99 -23.08 14.77
N VAL A 41 24.78 -22.22 15.43
CA VAL A 41 24.34 -20.88 15.87
C VAL A 41 24.01 -20.00 14.66
N ILE A 42 24.88 -19.98 13.65
CA ILE A 42 24.63 -19.21 12.41
C ILE A 42 23.33 -19.67 11.74
N VAL A 43 23.14 -20.98 11.60
CA VAL A 43 21.91 -21.53 11.02
C VAL A 43 20.68 -21.14 11.85
N ALA A 44 20.74 -21.29 13.17
CA ALA A 44 19.65 -20.96 14.08
C ALA A 44 19.28 -19.48 14.04
N VAL A 45 20.28 -18.59 13.95
CA VAL A 45 20.04 -17.13 13.84
C VAL A 45 19.51 -16.75 12.45
N THR A 46 20.04 -17.39 11.40
CA THR A 46 19.61 -17.10 10.02
C THR A 46 18.24 -17.67 9.71
N ASP A 47 17.86 -18.79 10.31
CA ASP A 47 16.55 -19.45 10.14
C ASP A 47 15.45 -18.82 11.03
N GLN A 48 15.76 -17.76 11.76
CA GLN A 48 14.74 -16.95 12.40
C GLN A 48 13.88 -16.31 11.30
N LYS A 49 12.85 -17.06 10.88
CA LYS A 49 11.80 -16.54 10.00
C LYS A 49 11.27 -15.28 10.65
N ASN A 50 11.28 -14.18 9.90
CA ASN A 50 10.65 -12.91 10.27
C ASN A 50 9.11 -13.13 10.30
N THR A 51 8.66 -14.02 11.15
CA THR A 51 7.24 -14.27 11.39
C THR A 51 6.70 -13.06 12.12
N ARG A 52 5.71 -12.41 11.52
CA ARG A 52 4.92 -11.37 12.18
C ARG A 52 3.68 -12.05 12.77
N PRO A 53 3.67 -12.39 14.05
CA PRO A 53 2.50 -13.03 14.67
C PRO A 53 1.27 -12.13 14.50
N GLY A 54 0.17 -12.69 14.01
CA GLY A 54 -1.07 -11.95 13.74
C GLY A 54 -1.15 -11.28 12.38
N ALA A 55 -0.16 -11.47 11.50
CA ALA A 55 -0.15 -10.93 10.13
C ALA A 55 0.03 -12.04 9.07
N GLU A 56 -0.42 -13.27 9.36
CA GLU A 56 -0.31 -14.43 8.48
C GLU A 56 -1.05 -14.23 7.15
N HIS A 57 -2.11 -13.42 7.14
CA HIS A 57 -2.93 -13.10 5.97
C HIS A 57 -2.60 -11.72 5.37
N GLY A 58 -1.52 -11.10 5.79
CA GLY A 58 -1.10 -9.76 5.38
C GLY A 58 -1.23 -8.72 6.48
N SER A 59 -0.45 -7.66 6.39
CA SER A 59 -0.44 -6.55 7.35
C SER A 59 -1.38 -5.41 6.93
N ALA A 60 -2.28 -5.63 5.96
CA ALA A 60 -3.22 -4.62 5.50
C ALA A 60 -4.23 -4.29 6.60
N ALA A 61 -4.35 -3.03 6.92
CA ALA A 61 -5.33 -2.51 7.86
C ALA A 61 -5.99 -1.25 7.29
N TRP A 62 -7.15 -0.88 7.80
CA TRP A 62 -7.78 0.38 7.44
C TRP A 62 -6.88 1.56 7.81
N GLY A 63 -6.65 2.44 6.84
CA GLY A 63 -5.85 3.64 7.06
C GLY A 63 -6.56 4.65 7.96
N ASP A 64 -5.80 5.35 8.79
CA ASP A 64 -6.30 6.50 9.53
C ASP A 64 -6.49 7.69 8.57
N VAL A 65 -7.72 8.18 8.46
CA VAL A 65 -8.12 9.26 7.56
C VAL A 65 -7.33 10.56 7.83
N PHE A 66 -7.07 10.90 9.10
CA PHE A 66 -6.30 12.10 9.44
C PHE A 66 -4.85 12.01 8.97
N ARG A 67 -4.22 10.85 9.13
CA ARG A 67 -2.85 10.61 8.67
C ARG A 67 -2.77 10.63 7.14
N LEU A 68 -3.76 10.01 6.48
CA LEU A 68 -3.85 9.98 5.01
C LEU A 68 -4.09 11.39 4.44
N ASN A 69 -5.00 12.17 4.99
CA ASN A 69 -5.21 13.55 4.57
C ASN A 69 -3.96 14.41 4.75
N LYS A 70 -3.23 14.25 5.87
CA LYS A 70 -1.98 14.98 6.09
C LYS A 70 -0.94 14.70 5.00
N PHE A 71 -0.96 13.50 4.43
CA PHE A 71 0.00 13.06 3.41
C PHE A 71 -0.44 13.38 1.99
N TYR A 72 -1.73 13.17 1.67
CA TYR A 72 -2.24 13.25 0.30
C TYR A 72 -2.98 14.56 -0.03
N MET A 73 -3.53 15.25 0.94
CA MET A 73 -4.25 16.51 0.71
C MET A 73 -3.27 17.66 0.49
N ASP A 74 -3.52 18.46 -0.53
CA ASP A 74 -2.82 19.72 -0.70
C ASP A 74 -3.51 20.82 0.12
N LYS A 75 -2.79 21.43 1.05
CA LYS A 75 -3.33 22.49 1.93
C LYS A 75 -3.62 23.80 1.19
N HIS A 76 -2.92 24.07 0.10
CA HIS A 76 -2.99 25.35 -0.63
C HIS A 76 -3.33 25.15 -2.11
N GLY A 77 -3.46 23.92 -2.57
CA GLY A 77 -3.77 23.58 -3.95
C GLY A 77 -5.14 22.92 -4.10
N PRO A 78 -5.50 22.65 -5.36
CA PRO A 78 -6.75 21.99 -5.68
C PRO A 78 -6.74 20.52 -5.25
N ASN A 79 -7.86 20.05 -4.74
CA ASN A 79 -8.04 18.67 -4.27
C ASN A 79 -9.24 18.01 -4.94
N LEU A 80 -9.19 16.68 -5.03
CA LEU A 80 -10.34 15.83 -5.34
C LEU A 80 -10.93 15.28 -4.05
N LEU A 81 -12.24 15.35 -3.93
CA LEU A 81 -13.01 14.80 -2.84
C LEU A 81 -13.27 13.31 -3.12
N LEU A 82 -12.62 12.41 -2.38
CA LEU A 82 -12.85 10.97 -2.52
C LEU A 82 -14.01 10.49 -1.63
N THR A 83 -14.05 10.99 -0.40
CA THR A 83 -15.14 10.77 0.55
C THR A 83 -15.42 12.06 1.30
N GLN A 84 -16.44 12.07 2.15
CA GLN A 84 -16.77 13.23 2.97
C GLN A 84 -15.58 13.74 3.81
N HIS A 85 -14.64 12.86 4.15
CA HIS A 85 -13.53 13.16 5.06
C HIS A 85 -12.14 12.97 4.45
N PHE A 86 -12.07 12.49 3.21
CA PHE A 86 -10.79 12.19 2.59
C PHE A 86 -10.63 12.89 1.24
N HIS A 87 -9.56 13.66 1.13
CA HIS A 87 -9.21 14.46 -0.03
C HIS A 87 -7.84 14.06 -0.56
N ILE A 88 -7.63 14.24 -1.84
CA ILE A 88 -6.35 13.95 -2.52
C ILE A 88 -5.99 15.12 -3.41
N GLY A 89 -4.76 15.60 -3.32
CA GLY A 89 -4.25 16.67 -4.16
C GLY A 89 -4.21 16.23 -5.64
N ILE A 90 -4.54 17.15 -6.55
CA ILE A 90 -4.56 16.87 -7.99
C ILE A 90 -3.15 16.80 -8.57
N ASP A 91 -2.17 17.47 -7.95
CA ASP A 91 -0.79 17.48 -8.43
C ASP A 91 -0.10 16.13 -8.19
N GLY A 92 -0.13 15.27 -9.22
CA GLY A 92 0.51 13.96 -9.21
C GLY A 92 2.02 14.00 -9.09
N TYR A 93 2.68 15.08 -9.52
CA TYR A 93 4.13 15.25 -9.36
C TYR A 93 4.52 15.48 -7.92
N LYS A 94 3.75 16.29 -7.21
CA LYS A 94 3.97 16.60 -5.80
C LYS A 94 3.75 15.37 -4.91
N HIS A 95 2.67 14.66 -5.15
CA HIS A 95 2.23 13.53 -4.32
C HIS A 95 2.70 12.17 -4.84
N LYS A 96 3.31 12.11 -6.03
CA LYS A 96 3.84 10.89 -6.68
C LYS A 96 2.80 9.77 -6.81
N HIS A 97 1.55 10.12 -7.05
CA HIS A 97 0.47 9.17 -7.27
C HIS A 97 -0.33 9.49 -8.53
N ASN A 98 -1.03 8.50 -9.05
CA ASN A 98 -1.98 8.64 -10.14
C ASN A 98 -3.33 9.09 -9.58
N THR A 99 -3.98 10.03 -10.27
CA THR A 99 -5.30 10.57 -9.93
C THR A 99 -6.45 9.89 -10.66
N ASN A 100 -6.21 8.77 -11.35
CA ASN A 100 -7.27 7.97 -11.95
C ASN A 100 -8.12 7.30 -10.87
N ILE A 101 -9.42 7.57 -10.88
CA ILE A 101 -10.35 7.09 -9.85
C ILE A 101 -11.46 6.29 -10.53
N LEU A 102 -11.67 5.06 -10.07
CA LEU A 102 -12.76 4.20 -10.50
C LEU A 102 -13.82 4.12 -9.40
N ILE A 103 -15.05 4.56 -9.73
CA ILE A 103 -16.18 4.51 -8.81
C ILE A 103 -17.16 3.46 -9.29
N VAL A 104 -17.32 2.41 -8.52
CA VAL A 104 -18.20 1.29 -8.85
C VAL A 104 -19.47 1.35 -8.00
N GLY A 105 -20.59 1.11 -8.65
CA GLY A 105 -21.89 1.05 -7.98
C GLY A 105 -23.01 0.80 -8.97
N GLY A 106 -24.12 0.20 -8.53
CA GLY A 106 -25.30 -0.06 -9.33
C GLY A 106 -26.01 1.21 -9.81
N SER A 107 -27.04 1.05 -10.62
CA SER A 107 -27.92 2.16 -10.99
C SER A 107 -28.62 2.69 -9.74
N GLY A 108 -28.72 4.02 -9.61
CA GLY A 108 -29.31 4.65 -8.42
C GLY A 108 -28.44 4.69 -7.16
N ALA A 109 -27.24 4.10 -7.16
CA ALA A 109 -26.31 4.12 -6.00
C ALA A 109 -25.77 5.51 -5.65
N GLY A 110 -26.19 6.56 -6.35
CA GLY A 110 -25.83 7.94 -6.04
C GLY A 110 -24.45 8.40 -6.53
N LYS A 111 -23.76 7.65 -7.39
CA LYS A 111 -22.41 8.00 -7.88
C LYS A 111 -22.27 9.46 -8.32
N THR A 112 -23.21 9.93 -9.17
CA THR A 112 -23.20 11.32 -9.64
C THR A 112 -23.46 12.29 -8.49
N ARG A 113 -24.39 11.96 -7.59
CA ARG A 113 -24.79 12.83 -6.48
C ARG A 113 -23.72 12.94 -5.40
N THR A 114 -23.08 11.83 -5.05
CA THR A 114 -22.15 11.78 -3.91
C THR A 114 -20.70 12.05 -4.28
N TYR A 115 -20.35 11.83 -5.56
CA TYR A 115 -18.98 12.05 -6.03
C TYR A 115 -18.91 13.08 -7.17
N GLY A 116 -19.65 12.86 -8.27
CA GLY A 116 -19.53 13.71 -9.47
C GLY A 116 -19.86 15.17 -9.20
N VAL A 117 -21.06 15.45 -8.70
CA VAL A 117 -21.50 16.82 -8.41
C VAL A 117 -20.62 17.52 -7.37
N PRO A 118 -20.27 16.93 -6.22
CA PRO A 118 -19.37 17.58 -5.27
C PRO A 118 -18.01 17.96 -5.85
N ASN A 119 -17.39 17.07 -6.61
CA ASN A 119 -16.08 17.37 -7.23
C ASN A 119 -16.17 18.46 -8.31
N VAL A 120 -17.27 18.55 -9.05
CA VAL A 120 -17.50 19.66 -9.98
C VAL A 120 -17.66 20.98 -9.22
N LEU A 121 -18.34 20.98 -8.08
CA LEU A 121 -18.58 22.16 -7.25
C LEU A 121 -17.32 22.67 -6.52
N GLU A 122 -16.35 21.79 -6.27
CA GLU A 122 -15.03 22.18 -5.76
C GLU A 122 -14.30 23.15 -6.69
N CYS A 123 -14.60 23.11 -8.00
CA CYS A 123 -13.99 24.00 -8.99
C CYS A 123 -12.48 23.95 -8.96
N ALA A 124 -11.92 22.77 -8.78
CA ALA A 124 -10.49 22.58 -8.54
C ALA A 124 -9.63 22.75 -9.79
N CYS A 125 -10.20 22.53 -10.98
CA CYS A 125 -9.49 22.64 -12.27
C CYS A 125 -10.49 22.78 -13.43
N SER A 126 -9.97 22.99 -14.66
CA SER A 126 -10.78 22.83 -15.87
C SER A 126 -11.17 21.38 -16.06
N MET A 127 -12.40 21.13 -16.51
CA MET A 127 -12.98 19.78 -16.54
C MET A 127 -13.66 19.51 -17.88
N VAL A 128 -13.54 18.25 -18.33
CA VAL A 128 -14.37 17.70 -19.40
C VAL A 128 -15.28 16.65 -18.78
N ILE A 129 -16.59 16.80 -18.93
CA ILE A 129 -17.59 15.99 -18.26
C ILE A 129 -18.52 15.36 -19.29
N THR A 130 -18.65 14.04 -19.26
CA THR A 130 -19.67 13.32 -20.03
C THR A 130 -20.94 13.22 -19.20
N ASP A 131 -21.99 13.94 -19.61
CA ASP A 131 -23.28 14.01 -18.90
C ASP A 131 -24.46 13.62 -19.79
N PRO A 132 -24.68 12.31 -20.04
CA PRO A 132 -25.70 11.82 -20.96
C PRO A 132 -27.14 12.26 -20.62
N LYS A 133 -27.41 12.60 -19.36
CA LYS A 133 -28.72 13.01 -18.85
C LYS A 133 -28.83 14.52 -18.65
N GLY A 134 -27.74 15.28 -18.81
CA GLY A 134 -27.70 16.71 -18.53
C GLY A 134 -27.93 17.04 -17.04
N GLU A 135 -27.75 16.06 -16.15
CA GLU A 135 -28.04 16.23 -14.72
C GLU A 135 -26.99 17.09 -14.02
N ILE A 136 -25.73 16.89 -14.36
CA ILE A 136 -24.61 17.66 -13.78
C ILE A 136 -24.72 19.11 -14.26
N LEU A 137 -24.90 19.32 -15.55
CA LEU A 137 -25.04 20.66 -16.12
C LEU A 137 -26.22 21.45 -15.48
N ARG A 138 -27.38 20.81 -15.32
CA ARG A 138 -28.54 21.47 -14.68
C ARG A 138 -28.28 21.85 -13.23
N LYS A 139 -27.53 21.03 -12.49
CA LYS A 139 -27.24 21.26 -11.07
C LYS A 139 -26.10 22.24 -10.82
N THR A 140 -25.09 22.28 -11.70
CA THR A 140 -23.84 23.01 -11.44
C THR A 140 -23.55 24.14 -12.41
N GLY A 141 -24.12 24.13 -13.61
CA GLY A 141 -23.76 25.06 -14.69
C GLY A 141 -23.87 26.54 -14.33
N ASN A 142 -24.97 26.94 -13.67
CA ASN A 142 -25.14 28.34 -13.24
C ASN A 142 -24.13 28.76 -12.17
N LEU A 143 -23.80 27.85 -11.26
CA LEU A 143 -22.83 28.12 -10.21
C LEU A 143 -21.41 28.21 -10.76
N LEU A 144 -21.07 27.35 -11.72
CA LEU A 144 -19.79 27.40 -12.43
C LEU A 144 -19.59 28.73 -13.17
N LYS A 145 -20.64 29.19 -13.89
CA LYS A 145 -20.63 30.51 -14.55
C LYS A 145 -20.46 31.64 -13.54
N ALA A 146 -21.14 31.58 -12.40
CA ALA A 146 -21.00 32.57 -11.35
C ALA A 146 -19.60 32.58 -10.71
N LYS A 147 -18.91 31.44 -10.71
CA LYS A 147 -17.49 31.33 -10.29
C LYS A 147 -16.47 31.69 -11.38
N GLY A 148 -16.92 32.16 -12.56
CA GLY A 148 -16.06 32.60 -13.65
C GLY A 148 -15.60 31.50 -14.62
N TYR A 149 -16.20 30.30 -14.54
CA TYR A 149 -15.94 29.25 -15.52
C TYR A 149 -16.68 29.52 -16.84
N GLU A 150 -16.00 29.33 -17.94
CA GLU A 150 -16.65 29.23 -19.24
C GLU A 150 -17.25 27.83 -19.38
N VAL A 151 -18.58 27.74 -19.54
CA VAL A 151 -19.29 26.47 -19.65
C VAL A 151 -19.70 26.26 -21.11
N ILE A 152 -18.96 25.38 -21.78
CA ILE A 152 -19.18 25.00 -23.17
C ILE A 152 -19.98 23.68 -23.16
N VAL A 153 -21.11 23.67 -23.88
CA VAL A 153 -22.00 22.50 -23.94
C VAL A 153 -21.99 21.96 -25.37
N PHE A 154 -21.55 20.73 -25.53
CA PHE A 154 -21.61 19.99 -26.77
C PHE A 154 -22.77 19.00 -26.71
N ASP A 155 -23.89 19.35 -27.30
CA ASP A 155 -25.12 18.56 -27.24
C ASP A 155 -25.34 17.80 -28.58
N LEU A 156 -25.21 16.48 -28.53
CA LEU A 156 -25.41 15.60 -29.69
C LEU A 156 -26.87 15.26 -29.93
N ILE A 157 -27.76 15.53 -28.95
CA ILE A 157 -29.19 15.27 -29.07
C ILE A 157 -29.89 16.46 -29.75
N ASN A 158 -29.49 17.68 -29.34
CA ASN A 158 -30.05 18.94 -29.88
C ASN A 158 -28.94 19.79 -30.49
N PRO A 159 -28.48 19.46 -31.70
CA PRO A 159 -27.34 20.15 -32.31
C PRO A 159 -27.59 21.64 -32.62
N THR A 160 -28.85 22.06 -32.67
CA THR A 160 -29.20 23.46 -32.89
C THR A 160 -28.85 24.39 -31.74
N THR A 161 -28.75 23.86 -30.52
CA THR A 161 -28.40 24.59 -29.30
C THR A 161 -27.01 24.28 -28.81
N SER A 162 -26.27 23.43 -29.54
CA SER A 162 -24.91 22.99 -29.20
C SER A 162 -23.86 23.99 -29.66
N PHE A 163 -22.75 24.08 -28.90
CA PHE A 163 -21.53 24.68 -29.42
C PHE A 163 -20.98 23.85 -30.57
N CYS A 164 -20.44 24.51 -31.57
CA CYS A 164 -19.74 23.85 -32.66
C CYS A 164 -18.28 23.59 -32.28
N TYR A 165 -17.80 22.40 -32.58
CA TYR A 165 -16.37 22.04 -32.41
C TYR A 165 -15.84 21.58 -33.76
N ASN A 166 -14.77 22.23 -34.24
CA ASN A 166 -14.03 21.79 -35.40
C ASN A 166 -12.70 21.20 -34.99
N PRO A 167 -12.51 19.87 -35.09
CA PRO A 167 -11.25 19.23 -34.68
C PRO A 167 -10.08 19.47 -35.65
N PHE A 168 -10.34 20.15 -36.80
CA PHE A 168 -9.35 20.35 -37.87
C PHE A 168 -8.88 21.80 -38.02
N VAL A 169 -9.13 22.65 -37.04
CA VAL A 169 -8.67 24.06 -37.01
C VAL A 169 -7.62 24.25 -35.93
#